data_b0bf19ea05fdffe1767d6b7551f1aaab
#
_entry.id   b0bf19ea05fdffe1767d6b7551f1aaab
#
_cell.length_a   1.000
_cell.length_b   1.000
_cell.length_c   1.000
_cell.angle_alpha   90.00
_cell.angle_beta   90.00
_cell.angle_gamma   90.00
#
_symmetry.space_group_name_H-M   'P 1'
#
loop_
_entity.id
_entity.type
_entity.pdbx_description
1 polymer ?
#
loop_
_entity_poly.entity_id
_entity_poly.type
_entity_poly.pdbx_seq_one_letter_code
_entity_poly.pdbx_strand_id
1 'polypeptide(L)'
;MIDLASYSYPKGLHLLKSWQAGTEEAKAEIKSVFDAAIAGDFDENFSVLAPADEVHSTASVHMLALAILNDIYGVTSAEYYKTDPYRYVRANLTVGRLLGVKKLYMTWALYAFSCEVLGQKMMYPDKFPPGSDPDEALINKENCFELETPDFSTGIPKIIDDILRVTEELTGMEPLLQISAPYSLAADIYGQEPLLADVVNDPDHVNALLDHLADKVIIPWVEHHLKVFPNGWVELSDASGSPFFIGPENCKSMSIRSIQRMDDGNLWNGRVFDCNYRGDYVANVQSKNRRSRRSSKSTGTSTKVDLNELTDIKFSVCQKFMMRLEADKVDVAFYRDQSLQRNIPLTTGIGSGEVDRNSIENLELAREQLGNAAKDYVKAIKEVCEQIDLPLNNFVNEPWPSHLYFEDLNGESEFGLVELILKQVYDCPKISRPTN
;
A
#
# COMPACT_ATOMS: atom_id res chain seq x y z
N MET A 1 -2.01 19.34 -29.16
CA MET A 1 -1.88 19.29 -27.68
C MET A 1 -2.81 18.19 -27.22
N ILE A 2 -2.32 17.22 -26.50
CA ILE A 2 -3.12 16.13 -25.94
C ILE A 2 -3.83 16.67 -24.69
N ASP A 3 -5.12 16.45 -24.59
CA ASP A 3 -5.89 16.77 -23.39
C ASP A 3 -5.95 15.53 -22.49
N LEU A 4 -5.17 15.50 -21.40
CA LEU A 4 -5.15 14.40 -20.46
C LEU A 4 -6.52 14.16 -19.79
N ALA A 5 -7.33 15.20 -19.60
CA ALA A 5 -8.66 15.07 -19.04
C ALA A 5 -9.58 14.21 -19.93
N SER A 6 -9.34 14.18 -21.24
CA SER A 6 -10.08 13.34 -22.18
C SER A 6 -9.84 11.84 -21.99
N TYR A 7 -8.80 11.46 -21.26
CA TYR A 7 -8.46 10.07 -20.92
C TYR A 7 -9.00 9.60 -19.56
N SER A 8 -9.98 10.33 -19.01
CA SER A 8 -10.69 9.86 -17.82
C SER A 8 -11.42 8.53 -18.09
N TYR A 9 -11.87 7.87 -17.01
CA TYR A 9 -12.71 6.67 -17.12
C TYR A 9 -13.97 6.93 -17.98
N PRO A 10 -14.36 6.01 -18.89
CA PRO A 10 -13.75 4.69 -19.14
C PRO A 10 -12.68 4.67 -20.26
N LYS A 11 -12.43 5.78 -20.96
CA LYS A 11 -11.54 5.80 -22.14
C LYS A 11 -10.09 5.43 -21.81
N GLY A 12 -9.53 5.97 -20.73
CA GLY A 12 -8.16 5.67 -20.32
C GLY A 12 -7.98 4.19 -19.97
N LEU A 13 -8.94 3.62 -19.25
CA LEU A 13 -8.91 2.20 -18.90
C LEU A 13 -9.03 1.31 -20.15
N HIS A 14 -9.85 1.70 -21.14
CA HIS A 14 -9.93 0.99 -22.42
C HIS A 14 -8.58 1.03 -23.17
N LEU A 15 -7.89 2.15 -23.13
CA LEU A 15 -6.55 2.27 -23.71
C LEU A 15 -5.54 1.35 -23.01
N LEU A 16 -5.56 1.26 -21.68
CA LEU A 16 -4.72 0.32 -20.92
C LEU A 16 -5.03 -1.14 -21.28
N LYS A 17 -6.30 -1.52 -21.41
CA LYS A 17 -6.70 -2.87 -21.87
C LYS A 17 -6.16 -3.17 -23.27
N SER A 18 -6.26 -2.21 -24.19
CA SER A 18 -5.77 -2.37 -25.56
C SER A 18 -4.24 -2.43 -25.63
N TRP A 19 -3.54 -1.68 -24.75
CA TRP A 19 -2.09 -1.79 -24.59
C TRP A 19 -1.69 -3.18 -24.08
N GLN A 20 -2.34 -3.68 -23.05
CA GLN A 20 -2.08 -5.01 -22.51
C GLN A 20 -2.35 -6.12 -23.54
N ALA A 21 -3.32 -5.94 -24.43
CA ALA A 21 -3.59 -6.83 -25.55
C ALA A 21 -2.55 -6.73 -26.67
N GLY A 22 -1.62 -5.79 -26.58
CA GLY A 22 -0.48 -5.65 -27.52
C GLY A 22 -0.85 -4.96 -28.84
N THR A 23 -1.90 -4.14 -28.89
CA THR A 23 -2.25 -3.42 -30.13
C THR A 23 -1.28 -2.28 -30.38
N GLU A 24 -0.76 -2.17 -31.61
CA GLU A 24 0.23 -1.15 -31.99
C GLU A 24 -0.34 0.27 -31.89
N GLU A 25 -1.61 0.44 -32.20
CA GLU A 25 -2.34 1.71 -32.09
C GLU A 25 -2.38 2.17 -30.61
N ALA A 26 -2.68 1.27 -29.67
CA ALA A 26 -2.70 1.59 -28.26
C ALA A 26 -1.30 1.91 -27.72
N LYS A 27 -0.28 1.19 -28.14
CA LYS A 27 1.11 1.49 -27.77
C LYS A 27 1.54 2.87 -28.26
N ALA A 28 1.20 3.22 -29.50
CA ALA A 28 1.49 4.54 -30.07
C ALA A 28 0.74 5.66 -29.34
N GLU A 29 -0.54 5.43 -28.99
CA GLU A 29 -1.35 6.40 -28.26
C GLU A 29 -0.83 6.59 -26.82
N ILE A 30 -0.55 5.53 -26.08
CA ILE A 30 0.05 5.60 -24.73
C ILE A 30 1.40 6.31 -24.81
N LYS A 31 2.25 5.97 -25.77
CA LYS A 31 3.53 6.65 -25.98
C LYS A 31 3.36 8.16 -26.13
N SER A 32 2.40 8.58 -26.94
CA SER A 32 2.11 10.00 -27.14
C SER A 32 1.67 10.70 -25.86
N VAL A 33 0.82 10.04 -25.04
CA VAL A 33 0.38 10.55 -23.73
C VAL A 33 1.57 10.67 -22.77
N PHE A 34 2.42 9.64 -22.70
CA PHE A 34 3.59 9.67 -21.83
C PHE A 34 4.66 10.65 -22.28
N ASP A 35 4.89 10.81 -23.59
CA ASP A 35 5.82 11.82 -24.12
C ASP A 35 5.40 13.23 -23.65
N ALA A 36 4.11 13.56 -23.72
CA ALA A 36 3.58 14.83 -23.24
C ALA A 36 3.69 14.97 -21.72
N ALA A 37 3.37 13.89 -20.97
CA ALA A 37 3.47 13.89 -19.51
C ALA A 37 4.91 14.09 -19.04
N ILE A 38 5.86 13.36 -19.61
CA ILE A 38 7.29 13.47 -19.26
C ILE A 38 7.83 14.86 -19.59
N ALA A 39 7.36 15.48 -20.67
CA ALA A 39 7.72 16.86 -21.03
C ALA A 39 7.11 17.92 -20.08
N GLY A 40 6.17 17.54 -19.18
CA GLY A 40 5.51 18.46 -18.27
C GLY A 40 4.28 19.17 -18.85
N ASP A 41 3.79 18.71 -20.02
CA ASP A 41 2.65 19.36 -20.70
C ASP A 41 1.32 19.23 -19.93
N PHE A 42 1.29 18.37 -18.89
CA PHE A 42 0.11 18.11 -18.07
C PHE A 42 0.20 18.61 -16.63
N ASP A 43 1.29 19.26 -16.22
CA ASP A 43 1.53 19.63 -14.82
C ASP A 43 0.37 20.45 -14.23
N GLU A 44 -0.24 21.34 -15.00
CA GLU A 44 -1.40 22.14 -14.58
C GLU A 44 -2.71 21.33 -14.48
N ASN A 45 -2.75 20.12 -15.04
CA ASN A 45 -3.93 19.26 -15.13
C ASN A 45 -3.92 18.11 -14.13
N PHE A 46 -2.88 17.98 -13.33
CA PHE A 46 -2.80 16.95 -12.29
C PHE A 46 -3.54 17.39 -11.02
N SER A 47 -4.78 16.93 -10.87
CA SER A 47 -5.51 17.03 -9.61
C SER A 47 -5.68 15.64 -9.02
N VAL A 48 -5.37 15.52 -7.74
CA VAL A 48 -5.53 14.28 -6.95
C VAL A 48 -6.71 14.37 -5.99
N LEU A 49 -7.40 15.52 -5.95
CA LEU A 49 -8.53 15.75 -5.06
C LEU A 49 -9.79 15.09 -5.62
N ALA A 50 -10.41 14.24 -4.81
CA ALA A 50 -11.70 13.66 -5.13
C ALA A 50 -12.83 14.46 -4.46
N PRO A 51 -14.05 14.51 -5.06
CA PRO A 51 -15.20 15.12 -4.41
C PRO A 51 -15.53 14.43 -3.09
N ALA A 52 -15.73 15.20 -2.03
CA ALA A 52 -16.02 14.66 -0.71
C ALA A 52 -17.42 14.02 -0.58
N ASP A 53 -18.32 14.35 -1.50
CA ASP A 53 -19.68 13.80 -1.59
C ASP A 53 -19.78 12.54 -2.46
N GLU A 54 -18.65 11.96 -2.86
CA GLU A 54 -18.60 10.76 -3.68
C GLU A 54 -17.75 9.66 -3.05
N VAL A 55 -18.15 8.40 -3.22
CA VAL A 55 -17.24 7.29 -3.04
C VAL A 55 -16.25 7.30 -4.20
N HIS A 56 -14.97 7.12 -3.90
CA HIS A 56 -13.93 7.14 -4.92
C HIS A 56 -12.97 5.95 -4.76
N SER A 57 -12.11 5.77 -5.76
CA SER A 57 -11.02 4.82 -5.73
C SER A 57 -9.68 5.53 -5.54
N THR A 58 -8.77 4.83 -4.87
CA THR A 58 -7.36 5.14 -4.71
C THR A 58 -6.55 3.98 -5.27
N ALA A 59 -5.36 4.19 -5.79
CA ALA A 59 -4.53 3.10 -6.28
C ALA A 59 -3.03 3.36 -6.08
N SER A 60 -2.28 2.30 -5.76
CA SER A 60 -0.85 2.22 -5.93
C SER A 60 -0.56 1.78 -7.37
N VAL A 61 0.13 2.61 -8.14
CA VAL A 61 0.29 2.43 -9.59
C VAL A 61 1.75 2.41 -10.06
N HIS A 62 2.72 2.48 -9.15
CA HIS A 62 4.13 2.58 -9.52
C HIS A 62 4.61 1.38 -10.33
N MET A 63 4.12 0.17 -10.03
CA MET A 63 4.48 -1.04 -10.79
C MET A 63 3.86 -1.05 -12.19
N LEU A 64 2.65 -0.52 -12.35
CA LEU A 64 2.03 -0.39 -13.67
C LEU A 64 2.75 0.69 -14.50
N ALA A 65 3.14 1.81 -13.89
CA ALA A 65 3.93 2.83 -14.56
C ALA A 65 5.29 2.29 -15.02
N LEU A 66 5.97 1.50 -14.18
CA LEU A 66 7.20 0.79 -14.57
C LEU A 66 6.97 -0.12 -15.77
N ALA A 67 5.92 -0.94 -15.74
CA ALA A 67 5.63 -1.89 -16.84
C ALA A 67 5.40 -1.16 -18.17
N ILE A 68 4.68 -0.05 -18.16
CA ILE A 68 4.43 0.78 -19.36
C ILE A 68 5.73 1.43 -19.85
N LEU A 69 6.50 2.06 -18.95
CA LEU A 69 7.76 2.71 -19.33
C LEU A 69 8.80 1.71 -19.83
N ASN A 70 8.85 0.51 -19.25
CA ASN A 70 9.72 -0.56 -19.77
C ASN A 70 9.29 -1.01 -21.16
N ASP A 71 8.00 -1.28 -21.40
CA ASP A 71 7.50 -1.74 -22.69
C ASP A 71 7.71 -0.69 -23.82
N ILE A 72 7.54 0.59 -23.51
CA ILE A 72 7.56 1.67 -24.52
C ILE A 72 8.98 2.24 -24.73
N TYR A 73 9.76 2.39 -23.65
CA TYR A 73 11.03 3.11 -23.70
C TYR A 73 12.22 2.24 -23.31
N GLY A 74 12.00 0.98 -22.89
CA GLY A 74 13.05 0.11 -22.38
C GLY A 74 13.66 0.58 -21.04
N VAL A 75 12.92 1.40 -20.28
CA VAL A 75 13.38 1.91 -18.97
C VAL A 75 13.46 0.74 -17.99
N THR A 76 14.62 0.52 -17.40
CA THR A 76 14.82 -0.51 -16.38
C THR A 76 14.23 -0.10 -15.03
N SER A 77 14.01 -1.07 -14.15
CA SER A 77 13.52 -0.82 -12.78
C SER A 77 14.45 0.14 -12.04
N ALA A 78 15.77 -0.05 -12.11
CA ALA A 78 16.73 0.84 -11.47
C ALA A 78 16.65 2.28 -11.99
N GLU A 79 16.54 2.47 -13.32
CA GLU A 79 16.39 3.79 -13.92
C GLU A 79 15.08 4.46 -13.56
N TYR A 80 13.99 3.68 -13.49
CA TYR A 80 12.68 4.20 -13.14
C TYR A 80 12.64 4.77 -11.72
N TYR A 81 13.12 4.01 -10.75
CA TYR A 81 13.03 4.39 -9.35
C TYR A 81 14.10 5.37 -8.88
N LYS A 82 15.29 5.43 -9.55
CA LYS A 82 16.47 6.07 -8.96
C LYS A 82 17.01 7.28 -9.72
N THR A 83 16.51 7.63 -10.90
CA THR A 83 17.21 8.62 -11.73
C THR A 83 16.48 9.95 -11.92
N ASP A 84 15.15 9.96 -11.99
CA ASP A 84 14.40 11.15 -12.35
C ASP A 84 13.07 11.22 -11.57
N PRO A 85 13.02 12.01 -10.48
CA PRO A 85 11.81 12.20 -9.69
C PRO A 85 10.62 12.76 -10.49
N TYR A 86 10.85 13.69 -11.43
CA TYR A 86 9.77 14.24 -12.24
C TYR A 86 9.18 13.18 -13.18
N ARG A 87 10.01 12.40 -13.85
CA ARG A 87 9.54 11.29 -14.68
C ARG A 87 8.75 10.28 -13.85
N TYR A 88 9.25 9.94 -12.66
CA TYR A 88 8.58 9.02 -11.74
C TYR A 88 7.18 9.52 -11.38
N VAL A 89 7.09 10.73 -10.84
CA VAL A 89 5.81 11.31 -10.38
C VAL A 89 4.84 11.49 -11.54
N ARG A 90 5.28 12.10 -12.65
CA ARG A 90 4.42 12.33 -13.83
C ARG A 90 3.90 11.03 -14.43
N ALA A 91 4.72 9.97 -14.49
CA ALA A 91 4.28 8.66 -14.96
C ALA A 91 3.18 8.07 -14.06
N ASN A 92 3.37 8.12 -12.73
CA ASN A 92 2.37 7.64 -11.77
C ASN A 92 1.05 8.43 -11.88
N LEU A 93 1.12 9.76 -11.94
CA LEU A 93 -0.05 10.64 -12.13
C LEU A 93 -0.79 10.31 -13.43
N THR A 94 -0.06 10.07 -14.51
CA THR A 94 -0.62 9.70 -15.81
C THR A 94 -1.34 8.36 -15.75
N VAL A 95 -0.73 7.34 -15.16
CA VAL A 95 -1.35 6.02 -14.99
C VAL A 95 -2.61 6.10 -14.14
N GLY A 96 -2.56 6.83 -13.01
CA GLY A 96 -3.74 7.07 -12.18
C GLY A 96 -4.89 7.70 -12.98
N ARG A 97 -4.59 8.67 -13.84
CA ARG A 97 -5.59 9.29 -14.74
C ARG A 97 -6.15 8.30 -15.74
N LEU A 98 -5.31 7.50 -16.40
CA LEU A 98 -5.75 6.49 -17.36
C LEU A 98 -6.63 5.42 -16.71
N LEU A 99 -6.31 4.99 -15.51
CA LEU A 99 -7.16 4.07 -14.73
C LEU A 99 -8.51 4.70 -14.36
N GLY A 100 -8.57 6.01 -14.24
CA GLY A 100 -9.75 6.71 -13.75
C GLY A 100 -9.88 6.71 -12.23
N VAL A 101 -8.79 6.50 -11.49
CA VAL A 101 -8.80 6.72 -10.04
C VAL A 101 -8.88 8.22 -9.77
N LYS A 102 -9.73 8.62 -8.83
CA LYS A 102 -9.95 10.04 -8.53
C LYS A 102 -8.92 10.60 -7.56
N LYS A 103 -8.30 9.75 -6.76
CA LYS A 103 -7.25 10.11 -5.81
C LYS A 103 -6.06 9.20 -6.02
N LEU A 104 -4.90 9.79 -6.30
CA LEU A 104 -3.66 9.04 -6.37
C LEU A 104 -3.10 8.81 -4.97
N TYR A 105 -2.47 7.67 -4.79
CA TYR A 105 -1.65 7.33 -3.65
C TYR A 105 -0.23 7.12 -4.16
N MET A 106 0.66 8.07 -3.86
CA MET A 106 2.03 8.01 -4.36
C MET A 106 2.82 7.00 -3.54
N THR A 107 3.23 5.93 -4.20
CA THR A 107 3.96 4.82 -3.60
C THR A 107 5.23 4.52 -4.39
N TRP A 108 6.14 3.78 -3.77
CA TRP A 108 7.35 3.23 -4.36
C TRP A 108 7.61 1.82 -3.80
N ALA A 109 8.70 1.20 -4.19
CA ALA A 109 9.11 -0.10 -3.64
C ALA A 109 9.64 0.05 -2.21
N LEU A 110 8.76 0.42 -1.28
CA LEU A 110 9.11 0.84 0.09
C LEU A 110 9.93 -0.20 0.88
N TYR A 111 9.56 -1.47 0.81
CA TYR A 111 10.27 -2.57 1.46
C TYR A 111 11.70 -2.72 0.93
N ALA A 112 11.89 -2.65 -0.39
CA ALA A 112 13.19 -2.70 -1.02
C ALA A 112 14.07 -1.50 -0.60
N PHE A 113 13.51 -0.29 -0.63
CA PHE A 113 14.25 0.91 -0.29
C PHE A 113 14.59 0.99 1.19
N SER A 114 13.72 0.49 2.08
CA SER A 114 14.03 0.37 3.50
C SER A 114 15.24 -0.53 3.77
N CYS A 115 15.46 -1.54 2.94
CA CYS A 115 16.62 -2.43 3.05
C CYS A 115 17.87 -1.85 2.36
N GLU A 116 17.70 -1.25 1.18
CA GLU A 116 18.82 -0.74 0.38
C GLU A 116 19.57 0.39 1.09
N VAL A 117 18.88 1.23 1.86
CA VAL A 117 19.51 2.29 2.66
C VAL A 117 20.50 1.75 3.68
N LEU A 118 20.32 0.50 4.13
CA LEU A 118 21.19 -0.18 5.07
C LEU A 118 22.36 -0.92 4.41
N GLY A 119 22.36 -1.00 3.07
CA GLY A 119 23.37 -1.73 2.31
C GLY A 119 22.98 -3.17 1.96
N GLN A 120 21.71 -3.57 2.17
CA GLN A 120 21.20 -4.84 1.67
C GLN A 120 21.40 -4.94 0.17
N LYS A 121 21.93 -6.05 -0.32
CA LYS A 121 22.04 -6.31 -1.74
C LYS A 121 20.65 -6.45 -2.34
N MET A 122 20.42 -5.70 -3.44
CA MET A 122 19.13 -5.62 -4.11
C MET A 122 19.19 -6.22 -5.50
N MET A 123 18.10 -6.87 -5.90
CA MET A 123 17.83 -7.27 -7.27
C MET A 123 16.88 -6.26 -7.91
N TYR A 124 17.18 -5.87 -9.16
CA TYR A 124 16.36 -4.94 -9.95
C TYR A 124 15.87 -5.62 -11.22
N PRO A 125 14.77 -6.39 -11.17
CA PRO A 125 14.17 -7.00 -12.36
C PRO A 125 13.63 -5.92 -13.31
N ASP A 126 13.69 -6.14 -14.63
CA ASP A 126 13.31 -5.11 -15.61
C ASP A 126 11.86 -4.62 -15.49
N LYS A 127 10.93 -5.51 -15.19
CA LYS A 127 9.47 -5.24 -15.21
C LYS A 127 8.80 -5.31 -13.85
N PHE A 128 9.58 -5.57 -12.80
CA PHE A 128 9.07 -5.72 -11.44
C PHE A 128 9.83 -4.77 -10.50
N PRO A 129 9.24 -4.43 -9.36
CA PRO A 129 9.92 -3.61 -8.37
C PRO A 129 11.17 -4.34 -7.85
N PRO A 130 12.16 -3.60 -7.34
CA PRO A 130 13.32 -4.20 -6.72
C PRO A 130 12.91 -5.00 -5.47
N GLY A 131 13.73 -5.98 -5.12
CA GLY A 131 13.60 -6.79 -3.91
C GLY A 131 14.97 -7.11 -3.33
N SER A 132 15.03 -7.44 -2.05
CA SER A 132 16.25 -7.94 -1.41
C SER A 132 16.68 -9.27 -2.03
N ASP A 133 17.99 -9.46 -2.14
CA ASP A 133 18.55 -10.75 -2.59
C ASP A 133 18.32 -11.80 -1.48
N PRO A 134 17.51 -12.84 -1.72
CA PRO A 134 17.19 -13.81 -0.69
C PRO A 134 18.37 -14.69 -0.25
N ASP A 135 19.43 -14.75 -1.09
CA ASP A 135 20.62 -15.55 -0.81
C ASP A 135 21.68 -14.77 -0.02
N GLU A 136 21.51 -13.46 0.14
CA GLU A 136 22.48 -12.58 0.79
C GLU A 136 21.80 -11.69 1.85
N ALA A 137 21.40 -12.26 2.98
CA ALA A 137 20.91 -11.49 4.12
C ALA A 137 22.00 -10.55 4.66
N LEU A 138 21.64 -9.29 4.92
CA LEU A 138 22.54 -8.26 5.40
C LEU A 138 23.07 -8.57 6.82
N ILE A 139 22.18 -9.05 7.67
CA ILE A 139 22.47 -9.34 9.08
C ILE A 139 22.11 -10.78 9.43
N ASN A 140 22.69 -11.25 10.52
CA ASN A 140 22.39 -12.54 11.12
C ASN A 140 22.40 -12.41 12.66
N LYS A 141 22.20 -13.50 13.38
CA LYS A 141 22.14 -13.51 14.85
C LYS A 141 23.38 -12.96 15.54
N GLU A 142 24.54 -13.06 14.89
CA GLU A 142 25.83 -12.67 15.47
C GLU A 142 26.12 -11.18 15.31
N ASN A 143 25.69 -10.55 14.20
CA ASN A 143 26.02 -9.16 13.86
C ASN A 143 24.83 -8.20 13.82
N CYS A 144 23.61 -8.64 14.11
CA CYS A 144 22.40 -7.83 13.93
C CYS A 144 22.38 -6.56 14.79
N PHE A 145 23.13 -6.50 15.87
CA PHE A 145 23.25 -5.32 16.73
C PHE A 145 24.41 -4.38 16.35
N GLU A 146 25.19 -4.71 15.32
CA GLU A 146 26.26 -3.87 14.80
C GLU A 146 25.77 -2.83 13.78
N LEU A 147 24.48 -2.87 13.45
CA LEU A 147 23.85 -1.99 12.47
C LEU A 147 23.83 -0.54 12.98
N GLU A 148 24.46 0.36 12.23
CA GLU A 148 24.54 1.78 12.56
C GLU A 148 23.48 2.60 11.80
N THR A 149 23.18 3.78 12.32
CA THR A 149 22.25 4.72 11.68
C THR A 149 22.81 5.20 10.34
N PRO A 150 22.10 5.00 9.22
CA PRO A 150 22.56 5.46 7.91
C PRO A 150 22.45 6.98 7.76
N ASP A 151 23.11 7.52 6.72
CA ASP A 151 22.95 8.92 6.33
C ASP A 151 21.71 9.10 5.46
N PHE A 152 20.66 9.67 6.04
CA PHE A 152 19.40 9.91 5.34
C PHE A 152 19.42 11.12 4.39
N SER A 153 20.52 11.87 4.32
CA SER A 153 20.65 13.04 3.41
C SER A 153 21.15 12.67 2.01
N THR A 154 21.50 11.41 1.78
CA THR A 154 22.09 10.92 0.53
C THR A 154 21.41 9.64 0.05
N GLY A 155 21.75 9.16 -1.14
CA GLY A 155 21.27 7.88 -1.68
C GLY A 155 19.75 7.78 -1.79
N ILE A 156 19.20 6.65 -1.39
CA ILE A 156 17.76 6.35 -1.49
C ILE A 156 16.89 7.34 -0.72
N PRO A 157 17.16 7.71 0.54
CA PRO A 157 16.35 8.70 1.25
C PRO A 157 16.26 10.04 0.51
N LYS A 158 17.39 10.51 -0.05
CA LYS A 158 17.41 11.74 -0.85
C LYS A 158 16.52 11.64 -2.10
N ILE A 159 16.50 10.48 -2.77
CA ILE A 159 15.64 10.23 -3.95
C ILE A 159 14.17 10.27 -3.52
N ILE A 160 13.82 9.65 -2.39
CA ILE A 160 12.46 9.69 -1.83
C ILE A 160 12.06 11.13 -1.48
N ASP A 161 12.92 11.89 -0.83
CA ASP A 161 12.67 13.31 -0.52
C ASP A 161 12.41 14.12 -1.80
N ASP A 162 13.16 13.87 -2.88
CA ASP A 162 12.95 14.54 -4.15
C ASP A 162 11.62 14.13 -4.82
N ILE A 163 11.25 12.84 -4.76
CA ILE A 163 9.94 12.36 -5.23
C ILE A 163 8.80 13.03 -4.45
N LEU A 164 8.91 13.10 -3.13
CA LEU A 164 7.90 13.73 -2.28
C LEU A 164 7.77 15.23 -2.55
N ARG A 165 8.89 15.92 -2.75
CA ARG A 165 8.90 17.35 -3.09
C ARG A 165 8.23 17.61 -4.44
N VAL A 166 8.55 16.82 -5.46
CA VAL A 166 7.90 16.91 -6.78
C VAL A 166 6.41 16.56 -6.69
N THR A 167 6.05 15.58 -5.88
CA THR A 167 4.63 15.22 -5.64
C THR A 167 3.86 16.40 -5.04
N GLU A 168 4.40 17.02 -3.98
CA GLU A 168 3.80 18.21 -3.37
C GLU A 168 3.71 19.38 -4.36
N GLU A 169 4.78 19.62 -5.14
CA GLU A 169 4.82 20.67 -6.16
C GLU A 169 3.72 20.50 -7.22
N LEU A 170 3.55 19.29 -7.75
CA LEU A 170 2.62 19.04 -8.86
C LEU A 170 1.17 18.83 -8.40
N THR A 171 0.93 18.47 -7.15
CA THR A 171 -0.40 18.04 -6.69
C THR A 171 -0.93 18.81 -5.48
N GLY A 172 -0.05 19.47 -4.73
CA GLY A 172 -0.38 20.10 -3.44
C GLY A 172 -0.62 19.09 -2.31
N MET A 173 -0.38 17.78 -2.54
CA MET A 173 -0.54 16.74 -1.52
C MET A 173 0.59 16.81 -0.50
N GLU A 174 0.25 16.71 0.79
CA GLU A 174 1.26 16.65 1.86
C GLU A 174 2.19 15.44 1.68
N PRO A 175 3.50 15.61 1.94
CA PRO A 175 4.47 14.53 1.80
C PRO A 175 4.18 13.35 2.74
N LEU A 176 4.15 12.14 2.20
CA LEU A 176 3.96 10.89 2.94
C LEU A 176 5.18 9.97 2.74
N LEU A 177 6.04 9.89 3.74
CA LEU A 177 7.09 8.88 3.77
C LEU A 177 6.49 7.52 4.06
N GLN A 178 6.83 6.54 3.23
CA GLN A 178 6.44 5.13 3.43
C GLN A 178 7.69 4.30 3.62
N ILE A 179 7.81 3.63 4.76
CA ILE A 179 8.94 2.76 5.10
C ILE A 179 8.47 1.50 5.82
N SER A 180 9.31 0.47 5.84
CA SER A 180 9.03 -0.75 6.58
C SER A 180 9.01 -0.49 8.08
N ALA A 181 8.03 -1.06 8.78
CA ALA A 181 8.04 -1.15 10.23
C ALA A 181 9.13 -2.13 10.72
N PRO A 182 9.48 -2.14 12.01
CA PRO A 182 10.62 -2.93 12.50
C PRO A 182 10.57 -4.41 12.14
N TYR A 183 9.41 -5.07 12.23
CA TYR A 183 9.34 -6.50 11.93
C TYR A 183 9.50 -6.78 10.44
N SER A 184 8.85 -6.03 9.58
CA SER A 184 9.00 -6.19 8.13
C SER A 184 10.43 -5.88 7.68
N LEU A 185 11.07 -4.85 8.25
CA LEU A 185 12.47 -4.55 7.98
C LEU A 185 13.38 -5.70 8.42
N ALA A 186 13.15 -6.27 9.62
CA ALA A 186 13.88 -7.44 10.09
C ALA A 186 13.71 -8.64 9.15
N ALA A 187 12.49 -8.91 8.68
CA ALA A 187 12.21 -10.00 7.76
C ALA A 187 12.98 -9.89 6.45
N ASP A 188 13.17 -8.66 5.96
CA ASP A 188 13.85 -8.40 4.69
C ASP A 188 15.38 -8.46 4.80
N ILE A 189 15.98 -8.07 5.93
CA ILE A 189 17.44 -7.98 6.07
C ILE A 189 18.08 -9.12 6.89
N TYR A 190 17.33 -9.77 7.78
CA TYR A 190 17.75 -10.95 8.55
C TYR A 190 17.38 -12.24 7.80
N GLY A 191 16.38 -12.15 6.95
CA GLY A 191 15.80 -13.27 6.23
C GLY A 191 14.55 -13.82 6.91
N GLN A 192 13.53 -14.08 6.13
CA GLN A 192 12.21 -14.49 6.63
C GLN A 192 12.23 -15.82 7.39
N GLU A 193 12.95 -16.82 6.86
CA GLU A 193 13.00 -18.15 7.46
C GLU A 193 13.74 -18.15 8.81
N PRO A 194 14.97 -17.61 8.94
CA PRO A 194 15.65 -17.53 10.24
C PRO A 194 14.90 -16.66 11.25
N LEU A 195 14.29 -15.54 10.82
CA LEU A 195 13.48 -14.71 11.72
C LEU A 195 12.27 -15.47 12.28
N LEU A 196 11.54 -16.21 11.46
CA LEU A 196 10.41 -17.02 11.90
C LEU A 196 10.85 -18.16 12.84
N ALA A 197 12.04 -18.73 12.62
CA ALA A 197 12.60 -19.72 13.54
C ALA A 197 12.90 -19.10 14.91
N ASP A 198 13.46 -17.87 14.95
CA ASP A 198 13.78 -17.17 16.20
C ASP A 198 12.51 -16.64 16.90
N VAL A 199 11.44 -16.27 16.17
CA VAL A 199 10.13 -15.96 16.78
C VAL A 199 9.66 -17.09 17.72
N VAL A 200 9.94 -18.34 17.36
CA VAL A 200 9.54 -19.51 18.16
C VAL A 200 10.59 -19.88 19.21
N ASN A 201 11.88 -19.81 18.86
CA ASN A 201 12.97 -20.36 19.68
C ASN A 201 13.62 -19.33 20.60
N ASP A 202 13.58 -18.04 20.25
CA ASP A 202 14.27 -16.96 20.97
C ASP A 202 13.51 -15.62 20.80
N PRO A 203 12.26 -15.53 21.28
CA PRO A 203 11.41 -14.33 21.12
C PRO A 203 12.02 -13.08 21.74
N ASP A 204 12.83 -13.21 22.78
CA ASP A 204 13.52 -12.08 23.42
C ASP A 204 14.57 -11.47 22.49
N HIS A 205 15.33 -12.31 21.77
CA HIS A 205 16.26 -11.85 20.76
C HIS A 205 15.54 -11.10 19.62
N VAL A 206 14.42 -11.64 19.12
CA VAL A 206 13.61 -10.96 18.10
C VAL A 206 13.15 -9.60 18.60
N ASN A 207 12.60 -9.52 19.81
CA ASN A 207 12.17 -8.24 20.38
C ASN A 207 13.32 -7.24 20.52
N ALA A 208 14.51 -7.70 20.94
CA ALA A 208 15.70 -6.85 21.02
C ALA A 208 16.16 -6.35 19.64
N LEU A 209 16.10 -7.22 18.61
CA LEU A 209 16.38 -6.84 17.23
C LEU A 209 15.41 -5.77 16.73
N LEU A 210 14.09 -5.96 16.94
CA LEU A 210 13.09 -4.96 16.53
C LEU A 210 13.33 -3.61 17.22
N ASP A 211 13.70 -3.62 18.52
CA ASP A 211 14.02 -2.39 19.25
C ASP A 211 15.27 -1.72 18.68
N HIS A 212 16.31 -2.50 18.34
CA HIS A 212 17.52 -1.96 17.71
C HIS A 212 17.24 -1.32 16.35
N LEU A 213 16.45 -1.98 15.49
CA LEU A 213 16.05 -1.44 14.20
C LEU A 213 15.19 -0.16 14.33
N ALA A 214 14.29 -0.13 15.32
CA ALA A 214 13.53 1.06 15.64
C ALA A 214 14.45 2.23 16.02
N ASP A 215 15.39 2.02 16.95
CA ASP A 215 16.27 3.06 17.46
C ASP A 215 17.33 3.53 16.47
N LYS A 216 17.87 2.63 15.64
CA LYS A 216 18.97 2.93 14.71
C LYS A 216 18.52 3.36 13.32
N VAL A 217 17.33 2.94 12.89
CA VAL A 217 16.89 3.13 11.50
C VAL A 217 15.59 3.92 11.43
N ILE A 218 14.51 3.42 12.02
CA ILE A 218 13.17 3.94 11.77
C ILE A 218 12.99 5.31 12.42
N ILE A 219 13.28 5.45 13.72
CA ILE A 219 13.16 6.72 14.44
C ILE A 219 14.02 7.80 13.79
N PRO A 220 15.33 7.60 13.52
CA PRO A 220 16.15 8.60 12.85
C PRO A 220 15.65 8.99 11.45
N TRP A 221 15.07 8.04 10.69
CA TRP A 221 14.51 8.35 9.38
C TRP A 221 13.23 9.19 9.48
N VAL A 222 12.34 8.83 10.40
CA VAL A 222 11.14 9.63 10.70
C VAL A 222 11.51 11.06 11.11
N GLU A 223 12.50 11.22 12.01
CA GLU A 223 12.98 12.53 12.45
C GLU A 223 13.58 13.34 11.30
N HIS A 224 14.38 12.70 10.43
CA HIS A 224 14.90 13.33 9.21
C HIS A 224 13.75 13.82 8.32
N HIS A 225 12.78 12.94 8.02
CA HIS A 225 11.64 13.27 7.17
C HIS A 225 10.83 14.45 7.71
N LEU A 226 10.45 14.42 9.00
CA LEU A 226 9.67 15.51 9.61
C LEU A 226 10.48 16.83 9.76
N LYS A 227 11.80 16.76 9.75
CA LYS A 227 12.65 17.93 9.65
C LYS A 227 12.68 18.52 8.24
N VAL A 228 12.71 17.68 7.20
CA VAL A 228 12.69 18.10 5.79
C VAL A 228 11.30 18.58 5.38
N PHE A 229 10.25 17.92 5.87
CA PHE A 229 8.85 18.20 5.60
C PHE A 229 8.07 18.38 6.92
N PRO A 230 8.01 19.60 7.48
CA PRO A 230 7.31 19.84 8.74
C PRO A 230 5.81 19.52 8.72
N ASN A 231 5.17 19.52 7.54
CA ASN A 231 3.80 19.08 7.30
C ASN A 231 3.71 17.60 6.88
N GLY A 232 4.84 16.89 6.88
CA GLY A 232 4.92 15.51 6.42
C GLY A 232 4.21 14.51 7.32
N TRP A 233 3.95 13.34 6.75
CA TRP A 233 3.39 12.16 7.38
C TRP A 233 4.29 10.96 7.19
N VAL A 234 4.18 9.96 8.05
CA VAL A 234 4.89 8.70 7.91
C VAL A 234 3.93 7.54 8.02
N GLU A 235 3.94 6.68 7.03
CA GLU A 235 3.27 5.40 7.03
C GLU A 235 4.30 4.29 7.22
N LEU A 236 4.17 3.57 8.32
CA LEU A 236 4.90 2.34 8.55
C LEU A 236 4.14 1.18 7.90
N SER A 237 4.86 0.28 7.26
CA SER A 237 4.29 -0.90 6.62
C SER A 237 4.81 -2.16 7.30
N ASP A 238 3.90 -2.96 7.87
CA ASP A 238 4.25 -4.18 8.59
C ASP A 238 3.51 -5.42 8.09
N ALA A 239 3.57 -5.65 6.78
CA ALA A 239 2.94 -6.82 6.17
C ALA A 239 3.46 -8.13 6.77
N SER A 240 4.79 -8.27 6.96
CA SER A 240 5.41 -9.49 7.50
C SER A 240 5.12 -9.70 8.98
N GLY A 241 4.91 -8.63 9.76
CA GLY A 241 4.52 -8.68 11.17
C GLY A 241 3.01 -8.83 11.38
N SER A 242 2.23 -8.95 10.31
CA SER A 242 0.77 -9.06 10.41
C SER A 242 0.31 -10.41 10.98
N PRO A 243 -0.93 -10.48 11.53
CA PRO A 243 -1.48 -11.72 12.07
C PRO A 243 -1.53 -12.87 11.06
N PHE A 244 -1.55 -12.56 9.78
CA PHE A 244 -1.55 -13.55 8.71
C PHE A 244 -0.24 -14.37 8.67
N PHE A 245 0.91 -13.70 8.88
CA PHE A 245 2.22 -14.34 8.77
C PHE A 245 2.71 -14.95 10.08
N ILE A 246 2.62 -14.19 11.18
CA ILE A 246 3.21 -14.61 12.46
C ILE A 246 2.17 -15.03 13.52
N GLY A 247 0.90 -14.96 13.18
CA GLY A 247 -0.20 -15.22 14.10
C GLY A 247 -0.49 -14.04 15.02
N PRO A 248 -1.72 -14.01 15.59
CA PRO A 248 -2.19 -12.84 16.34
C PRO A 248 -1.37 -12.55 17.61
N GLU A 249 -0.94 -13.57 18.34
CA GLU A 249 -0.18 -13.39 19.60
C GLU A 249 1.20 -12.80 19.34
N ASN A 250 1.94 -13.31 18.33
CA ASN A 250 3.24 -12.76 17.95
C ASN A 250 3.10 -11.37 17.32
N CYS A 251 2.02 -11.14 16.53
CA CYS A 251 1.73 -9.81 16.02
C CYS A 251 1.61 -8.79 17.17
N LYS A 252 0.83 -9.11 18.22
CA LYS A 252 0.69 -8.23 19.39
C LYS A 252 2.00 -8.05 20.15
N SER A 253 2.69 -9.15 20.46
CA SER A 253 3.87 -9.15 21.37
C SER A 253 5.16 -8.67 20.69
N MET A 254 5.23 -8.60 19.37
CA MET A 254 6.42 -8.21 18.62
C MET A 254 6.16 -6.99 17.73
N SER A 255 5.38 -7.14 16.65
CA SER A 255 5.12 -6.09 15.67
C SER A 255 4.45 -4.87 16.31
N ILE A 256 3.23 -5.04 16.85
CA ILE A 256 2.48 -3.94 17.47
C ILE A 256 3.25 -3.32 18.63
N ARG A 257 3.88 -4.16 19.50
CA ARG A 257 4.73 -3.71 20.60
C ARG A 257 5.85 -2.80 20.12
N SER A 258 6.56 -3.19 19.05
CA SER A 258 7.68 -2.41 18.53
C SER A 258 7.24 -1.05 17.99
N ILE A 259 6.08 -1.00 17.33
CA ILE A 259 5.51 0.25 16.80
C ILE A 259 5.03 1.15 17.94
N GLN A 260 4.29 0.61 18.92
CA GLN A 260 3.84 1.37 20.09
C GLN A 260 5.01 1.94 20.90
N ARG A 261 6.10 1.16 21.05
CA ARG A 261 7.31 1.63 21.71
C ARG A 261 7.94 2.84 21.00
N MET A 262 7.90 2.88 19.68
CA MET A 262 8.44 4.04 18.92
C MET A 262 7.62 5.31 19.13
N ASP A 263 6.31 5.20 19.35
CA ASP A 263 5.42 6.35 19.61
C ASP A 263 5.23 6.64 21.11
N ASP A 264 6.05 6.07 21.97
CA ASP A 264 5.98 6.30 23.41
C ASP A 264 6.21 7.78 23.73
N GLY A 265 5.19 8.39 24.34
CA GLY A 265 5.21 9.81 24.68
C GLY A 265 4.76 10.78 23.56
N ASN A 266 4.11 10.28 22.51
CA ASN A 266 3.57 11.11 21.42
C ASN A 266 4.67 11.94 20.69
N LEU A 267 5.82 11.31 20.48
CA LEU A 267 7.01 11.95 19.88
C LEU A 267 6.72 12.55 18.48
N TRP A 268 5.77 11.98 17.75
CA TRP A 268 5.50 12.35 16.36
C TRP A 268 4.17 13.10 16.16
N ASN A 269 3.55 13.59 17.22
CA ASN A 269 2.31 14.39 17.18
C ASN A 269 1.18 13.76 16.33
N GLY A 270 1.06 12.45 16.34
CA GLY A 270 0.09 11.72 15.53
C GLY A 270 0.35 11.74 14.02
N ARG A 271 1.57 12.10 13.59
CA ARG A 271 1.99 12.12 12.19
C ARG A 271 2.53 10.79 11.69
N VAL A 272 2.69 9.78 12.56
CA VAL A 272 3.16 8.44 12.21
C VAL A 272 2.04 7.44 12.46
N PHE A 273 1.85 6.50 11.56
CA PHE A 273 0.84 5.44 11.71
C PHE A 273 1.26 4.18 10.92
N ASP A 274 0.70 3.05 11.31
CA ASP A 274 0.81 1.81 10.54
C ASP A 274 -0.58 1.36 10.07
N CYS A 275 -0.77 1.11 8.81
CA CYS A 275 -2.05 0.68 8.26
C CYS A 275 -1.99 -0.65 7.48
N ASN A 276 -0.81 -1.15 7.17
CA ASN A 276 -0.63 -2.30 6.31
C ASN A 276 -0.60 -3.62 7.09
N TYR A 277 -1.74 -3.99 7.66
CA TYR A 277 -1.93 -5.33 8.23
C TYR A 277 -2.68 -6.21 7.25
N ARG A 278 -1.97 -7.13 6.61
CA ARG A 278 -2.57 -8.09 5.71
C ARG A 278 -3.29 -9.16 6.50
N GLY A 279 -4.53 -9.44 6.08
CA GLY A 279 -5.32 -10.54 6.59
C GLY A 279 -5.52 -10.50 8.10
N ASP A 280 -6.64 -10.01 8.56
CA ASP A 280 -7.04 -10.17 9.96
C ASP A 280 -7.36 -11.65 10.19
N TYR A 281 -6.32 -12.42 10.48
CA TYR A 281 -6.44 -13.85 10.69
C TYR A 281 -7.16 -14.14 12.01
N VAL A 282 -8.30 -14.80 11.88
CA VAL A 282 -8.99 -15.39 13.04
C VAL A 282 -8.83 -16.90 12.93
N ALA A 283 -8.11 -17.50 13.87
CA ALA A 283 -7.75 -18.92 13.86
C ALA A 283 -8.95 -19.92 13.77
N ASN A 284 -10.19 -19.46 13.90
CA ASN A 284 -11.37 -20.30 14.00
C ASN A 284 -12.52 -19.96 13.03
N VAL A 285 -12.32 -19.14 12.01
CA VAL A 285 -13.28 -19.05 10.92
C VAL A 285 -13.12 -20.31 10.08
N GLN A 286 -13.97 -21.30 10.29
CA GLN A 286 -14.07 -22.45 9.41
C GLN A 286 -14.50 -21.94 8.04
N SER A 287 -13.54 -21.76 7.14
CA SER A 287 -13.85 -21.48 5.75
C SER A 287 -14.57 -22.71 5.17
N LYS A 288 -15.83 -22.57 4.85
CA LYS A 288 -16.61 -23.61 4.16
C LYS A 288 -16.11 -23.90 2.74
N ASN A 289 -15.09 -23.17 2.26
CA ASN A 289 -14.56 -23.28 0.89
C ASN A 289 -13.04 -23.43 0.86
N ARG A 290 -12.47 -24.46 1.51
CA ARG A 290 -11.10 -24.87 1.22
C ARG A 290 -11.07 -26.19 0.47
N ARG A 291 -11.02 -26.11 -0.87
CA ARG A 291 -10.30 -27.05 -1.70
C ARG A 291 -8.90 -26.51 -1.97
N SER A 292 -8.02 -26.57 -1.04
CA SER A 292 -6.58 -26.52 -1.27
C SER A 292 -5.95 -27.55 -0.34
N ARG A 293 -5.55 -28.65 -0.94
CA ARG A 293 -4.73 -29.67 -0.31
C ARG A 293 -3.29 -29.16 -0.23
N ARG A 294 -2.85 -28.77 0.96
CA ARG A 294 -1.52 -29.09 1.46
C ARG A 294 -1.57 -29.02 2.98
N SER A 295 -1.55 -30.19 3.59
CA SER A 295 -1.50 -30.35 5.03
C SER A 295 -0.09 -30.06 5.54
N SER A 296 0.06 -29.06 6.38
CA SER A 296 1.00 -29.15 7.49
C SER A 296 0.16 -29.41 8.74
N LYS A 297 0.41 -30.52 9.39
CA LYS A 297 -0.11 -30.82 10.72
C LYS A 297 0.56 -29.87 11.71
N SER A 298 -0.04 -28.74 12.01
CA SER A 298 0.31 -27.99 13.21
C SER A 298 -0.57 -28.49 14.35
N THR A 299 0.02 -29.23 15.25
CA THR A 299 -0.55 -29.55 16.56
C THR A 299 -0.34 -28.38 17.51
N GLY A 300 -1.03 -27.27 17.25
CA GLY A 300 -1.06 -26.13 18.16
C GLY A 300 -2.48 -25.95 18.69
N THR A 301 -2.65 -25.90 19.99
CA THR A 301 -3.86 -25.44 20.64
C THR A 301 -4.12 -24.01 20.19
N SER A 302 -5.07 -23.79 19.27
CA SER A 302 -5.44 -22.44 18.84
C SER A 302 -6.13 -21.74 20.00
N THR A 303 -5.45 -20.83 20.65
CA THR A 303 -6.09 -19.83 21.49
C THR A 303 -7.02 -18.99 20.62
N LYS A 304 -8.30 -18.92 21.01
CA LYS A 304 -9.26 -18.02 20.34
C LYS A 304 -8.80 -16.60 20.56
N VAL A 305 -8.43 -15.91 19.48
CA VAL A 305 -8.16 -14.46 19.54
C VAL A 305 -9.48 -13.73 19.43
N ASP A 306 -9.70 -12.77 20.33
CA ASP A 306 -10.81 -11.83 20.22
C ASP A 306 -10.49 -10.83 19.09
N LEU A 307 -11.28 -10.87 18.02
CA LEU A 307 -11.11 -9.97 16.87
C LEU A 307 -11.28 -8.50 17.28
N ASN A 308 -12.13 -8.20 18.24
CA ASN A 308 -12.26 -6.81 18.72
C ASN A 308 -11.00 -6.36 19.44
N GLU A 309 -10.43 -7.21 20.31
CA GLU A 309 -9.15 -6.91 20.99
C GLU A 309 -8.02 -6.67 19.97
N LEU A 310 -7.87 -7.54 18.96
CA LEU A 310 -6.88 -7.35 17.92
C LEU A 310 -7.10 -6.05 17.14
N THR A 311 -8.36 -5.74 16.82
CA THR A 311 -8.73 -4.52 16.10
C THR A 311 -8.43 -3.27 16.96
N ASP A 312 -8.69 -3.30 18.27
CA ASP A 312 -8.34 -2.22 19.20
C ASP A 312 -6.84 -1.97 19.26
N ILE A 313 -6.04 -3.04 19.29
CA ILE A 313 -4.58 -2.94 19.28
C ILE A 313 -4.08 -2.35 17.94
N LYS A 314 -4.58 -2.84 16.80
CA LYS A 314 -4.25 -2.29 15.49
C LYS A 314 -4.64 -0.82 15.38
N PHE A 315 -5.82 -0.45 15.88
CA PHE A 315 -6.27 0.94 15.93
C PHE A 315 -5.33 1.83 16.76
N SER A 316 -4.68 1.29 17.78
CA SER A 316 -3.71 2.05 18.58
C SER A 316 -2.48 2.52 17.80
N VAL A 317 -2.17 1.89 16.69
CA VAL A 317 -1.06 2.25 15.76
C VAL A 317 -1.55 2.89 14.45
N CYS A 318 -2.87 2.84 14.18
CA CYS A 318 -3.49 3.57 13.07
C CYS A 318 -4.83 4.16 13.52
N GLN A 319 -4.88 5.46 13.80
CA GLN A 319 -6.09 6.17 14.25
C GLN A 319 -6.77 6.97 13.13
N LYS A 320 -6.25 6.90 11.89
CA LYS A 320 -6.71 7.72 10.78
C LYS A 320 -7.95 7.17 10.11
N PHE A 321 -7.99 5.86 9.92
CA PHE A 321 -9.08 5.14 9.27
C PHE A 321 -9.04 3.66 9.64
N MET A 322 -10.17 2.98 9.43
CA MET A 322 -10.21 1.53 9.51
C MET A 322 -9.90 0.93 8.14
N MET A 323 -8.84 0.15 8.03
CA MET A 323 -8.45 -0.50 6.80
C MET A 323 -8.74 -2.00 6.83
N ARG A 324 -9.40 -2.48 5.76
CA ARG A 324 -9.53 -3.87 5.41
C ARG A 324 -8.74 -4.14 4.13
N LEU A 325 -7.58 -4.76 4.25
CA LEU A 325 -6.79 -5.25 3.13
C LEU A 325 -6.91 -6.75 3.05
N GLU A 326 -7.21 -7.31 1.87
CA GLU A 326 -7.20 -8.76 1.61
C GLU A 326 -7.81 -9.62 2.72
N ALA A 327 -8.66 -9.04 3.53
CA ALA A 327 -9.18 -9.69 4.71
C ALA A 327 -10.39 -10.56 4.36
N ASP A 328 -10.20 -11.42 3.42
CA ASP A 328 -11.13 -12.40 2.91
C ASP A 328 -11.76 -13.34 3.98
N LYS A 329 -11.25 -13.34 5.19
CA LYS A 329 -11.74 -14.16 6.30
C LYS A 329 -12.70 -13.44 7.24
N VAL A 330 -12.74 -12.12 7.19
CA VAL A 330 -13.63 -11.30 8.00
C VAL A 330 -14.51 -10.47 7.09
N ASP A 331 -15.83 -10.54 7.30
CA ASP A 331 -16.81 -9.80 6.51
C ASP A 331 -16.56 -8.28 6.61
N VAL A 332 -16.73 -7.57 5.51
CA VAL A 332 -16.64 -6.10 5.47
C VAL A 332 -17.62 -5.43 6.44
N ALA A 333 -18.73 -6.07 6.78
CA ALA A 333 -19.67 -5.58 7.78
C ALA A 333 -19.03 -5.39 9.15
N PHE A 334 -18.10 -6.26 9.57
CA PHE A 334 -17.35 -6.09 10.80
C PHE A 334 -16.55 -4.79 10.78
N TYR A 335 -15.82 -4.53 9.71
CA TYR A 335 -15.00 -3.30 9.58
C TYR A 335 -15.84 -2.04 9.46
N ARG A 336 -16.99 -2.11 8.78
CA ARG A 336 -17.97 -1.03 8.79
C ARG A 336 -18.43 -0.69 10.21
N ASP A 337 -18.78 -1.69 10.99
CA ASP A 337 -19.27 -1.51 12.36
C ASP A 337 -18.16 -0.96 13.27
N GLN A 338 -16.90 -1.43 13.08
CA GLN A 338 -15.73 -0.88 13.78
C GLN A 338 -15.46 0.59 13.41
N SER A 339 -15.63 0.96 12.15
CA SER A 339 -15.51 2.35 11.68
C SER A 339 -16.57 3.25 12.31
N LEU A 340 -17.82 2.81 12.32
CA LEU A 340 -18.93 3.55 12.92
C LEU A 340 -18.74 3.71 14.45
N GLN A 341 -18.33 2.65 15.13
CA GLN A 341 -18.07 2.67 16.57
C GLN A 341 -16.97 3.68 16.95
N ARG A 342 -15.95 3.80 16.12
CA ARG A 342 -14.80 4.68 16.36
C ARG A 342 -14.95 6.06 15.72
N ASN A 343 -16.02 6.29 14.98
CA ASN A 343 -16.25 7.52 14.23
C ASN A 343 -15.08 7.85 13.26
N ILE A 344 -14.62 6.87 12.48
CA ILE A 344 -13.52 7.00 11.52
C ILE A 344 -13.93 6.47 10.15
N PRO A 345 -13.29 6.94 9.06
CA PRO A 345 -13.54 6.43 7.71
C PRO A 345 -13.17 4.95 7.55
N LEU A 346 -13.81 4.30 6.58
CA LEU A 346 -13.50 2.94 6.16
C LEU A 346 -12.76 2.96 4.81
N THR A 347 -11.63 2.28 4.74
CA THR A 347 -10.93 1.95 3.49
C THR A 347 -10.98 0.43 3.28
N THR A 348 -11.39 0.00 2.09
CA THR A 348 -11.34 -1.42 1.69
C THR A 348 -10.33 -1.59 0.58
N GLY A 349 -9.45 -2.59 0.69
CA GLY A 349 -8.41 -2.89 -0.29
C GLY A 349 -8.79 -4.05 -1.21
N ILE A 350 -8.36 -3.92 -2.45
CA ILE A 350 -8.29 -5.01 -3.44
C ILE A 350 -6.82 -5.35 -3.59
N GLY A 351 -6.42 -6.55 -3.17
CA GLY A 351 -5.04 -6.99 -3.24
C GLY A 351 -4.59 -7.24 -4.69
N SER A 352 -3.31 -7.09 -4.95
CA SER A 352 -2.72 -7.35 -6.27
C SER A 352 -3.01 -8.76 -6.77
N GLY A 353 -2.95 -9.76 -5.90
CA GLY A 353 -3.23 -11.16 -6.25
C GLY A 353 -4.70 -11.45 -6.62
N GLU A 354 -5.64 -10.62 -6.18
CA GLU A 354 -7.06 -10.77 -6.52
C GLU A 354 -7.36 -10.38 -7.98
N VAL A 355 -6.52 -9.53 -8.56
CA VAL A 355 -6.66 -9.06 -9.95
C VAL A 355 -5.50 -9.48 -10.86
N ASP A 356 -4.54 -10.28 -10.38
CA ASP A 356 -3.44 -10.81 -11.18
C ASP A 356 -3.92 -11.94 -12.10
N ARG A 357 -3.83 -11.72 -13.41
CA ARG A 357 -4.25 -12.69 -14.44
C ARG A 357 -3.51 -14.03 -14.35
N ASN A 358 -2.30 -14.07 -13.80
CA ASN A 358 -1.52 -15.31 -13.64
C ASN A 358 -1.97 -16.11 -12.40
N SER A 359 -2.64 -15.47 -11.46
CA SER A 359 -3.18 -16.10 -10.24
C SER A 359 -4.64 -16.54 -10.39
N ILE A 360 -5.34 -16.07 -11.43
CA ILE A 360 -6.76 -16.34 -11.67
C ILE A 360 -6.91 -17.66 -12.42
N GLU A 361 -7.38 -18.72 -11.72
CA GLU A 361 -7.65 -20.03 -12.36
C GLU A 361 -8.95 -20.02 -13.18
N ASN A 362 -9.95 -19.22 -12.78
CA ASN A 362 -11.26 -19.14 -13.44
C ASN A 362 -11.75 -17.68 -13.45
N LEU A 363 -11.63 -17.05 -14.62
CA LEU A 363 -11.96 -15.63 -14.79
C LEU A 363 -13.45 -15.32 -14.55
N GLU A 364 -14.38 -16.20 -14.98
CA GLU A 364 -15.82 -15.96 -14.76
C GLU A 364 -16.18 -16.03 -13.28
N LEU A 365 -15.60 -16.96 -12.55
CA LEU A 365 -15.79 -17.05 -11.10
C LEU A 365 -15.16 -15.84 -10.38
N ALA A 366 -13.97 -15.41 -10.80
CA ALA A 366 -13.33 -14.21 -10.26
C ALA A 366 -14.18 -12.96 -10.52
N ARG A 367 -14.75 -12.81 -11.71
CA ARG A 367 -15.67 -11.71 -12.05
C ARG A 367 -16.90 -11.68 -11.15
N GLU A 368 -17.51 -12.84 -10.91
CA GLU A 368 -18.68 -12.95 -10.02
C GLU A 368 -18.31 -12.59 -8.58
N GLN A 369 -17.23 -13.16 -8.05
CA GLN A 369 -16.80 -12.97 -6.67
C GLN A 369 -16.35 -11.52 -6.39
N LEU A 370 -15.47 -10.97 -7.24
CA LEU A 370 -14.97 -9.60 -7.08
C LEU A 370 -16.07 -8.57 -7.37
N GLY A 371 -16.95 -8.82 -8.31
CA GLY A 371 -18.08 -7.93 -8.58
C GLY A 371 -19.03 -7.81 -7.39
N ASN A 372 -19.30 -8.93 -6.70
CA ASN A 372 -20.11 -8.94 -5.49
C ASN A 372 -19.36 -8.27 -4.32
N ALA A 373 -18.09 -8.63 -4.11
CA ALA A 373 -17.27 -8.04 -3.07
C ALA A 373 -17.13 -6.51 -3.23
N ALA A 374 -16.84 -6.02 -4.44
CA ALA A 374 -16.74 -4.59 -4.72
C ALA A 374 -18.05 -3.84 -4.43
N LYS A 375 -19.19 -4.45 -4.74
CA LYS A 375 -20.51 -3.89 -4.42
C LYS A 375 -20.70 -3.75 -2.91
N ASP A 376 -20.34 -4.78 -2.15
CA ASP A 376 -20.47 -4.76 -0.69
C ASP A 376 -19.48 -3.77 -0.06
N TYR A 377 -18.26 -3.64 -0.61
CA TYR A 377 -17.27 -2.64 -0.16
C TYR A 377 -17.76 -1.22 -0.39
N VAL A 378 -18.19 -0.90 -1.61
CA VAL A 378 -18.69 0.44 -1.96
C VAL A 378 -19.89 0.81 -1.10
N LYS A 379 -20.80 -0.15 -0.85
CA LYS A 379 -21.94 0.04 0.04
C LYS A 379 -21.51 0.33 1.47
N ALA A 380 -20.60 -0.47 2.04
CA ALA A 380 -20.10 -0.28 3.41
C ALA A 380 -19.38 1.08 3.57
N ILE A 381 -18.53 1.44 2.60
CA ILE A 381 -17.85 2.75 2.59
C ILE A 381 -18.88 3.88 2.59
N LYS A 382 -19.87 3.83 1.71
CA LYS A 382 -20.92 4.85 1.63
C LYS A 382 -21.69 4.99 2.93
N GLU A 383 -22.13 3.85 3.53
CA GLU A 383 -22.83 3.82 4.81
C GLU A 383 -22.01 4.47 5.93
N VAL A 384 -20.72 4.20 6.00
CA VAL A 384 -19.80 4.84 6.97
C VAL A 384 -19.72 6.33 6.72
N CYS A 385 -19.45 6.76 5.48
CA CYS A 385 -19.34 8.16 5.11
C CYS A 385 -20.62 8.97 5.41
N GLU A 386 -21.80 8.36 5.34
CA GLU A 386 -23.07 9.01 5.64
C GLU A 386 -23.32 9.17 7.15
N GLN A 387 -22.71 8.34 7.98
CA GLN A 387 -23.02 8.24 9.41
C GLN A 387 -21.94 8.80 10.34
N ILE A 388 -20.67 8.84 9.92
CA ILE A 388 -19.59 9.38 10.77
C ILE A 388 -19.69 10.91 10.86
N ASP A 389 -19.39 11.45 12.05
CA ASP A 389 -19.42 12.89 12.30
C ASP A 389 -18.01 13.51 12.10
N LEU A 390 -17.42 13.26 10.93
CA LEU A 390 -16.13 13.83 10.54
C LEU A 390 -16.23 14.51 9.18
N PRO A 391 -15.50 15.65 8.98
CA PRO A 391 -15.39 16.27 7.67
C PRO A 391 -14.70 15.34 6.68
N LEU A 392 -15.43 14.84 5.67
CA LEU A 392 -14.86 13.94 4.66
C LEU A 392 -13.77 14.62 3.80
N ASN A 393 -13.84 15.94 3.65
CA ASN A 393 -12.83 16.70 2.90
C ASN A 393 -11.40 16.44 3.37
N ASN A 394 -11.19 16.37 4.69
CA ASN A 394 -9.87 16.12 5.23
C ASN A 394 -9.38 14.74 4.82
N PHE A 395 -10.23 13.71 4.98
CA PHE A 395 -9.86 12.34 4.62
C PHE A 395 -9.58 12.16 3.12
N VAL A 396 -10.32 12.85 2.27
CA VAL A 396 -10.14 12.78 0.82
C VAL A 396 -8.86 13.47 0.36
N ASN A 397 -8.45 14.54 1.05
CA ASN A 397 -7.30 15.35 0.66
C ASN A 397 -5.98 14.92 1.31
N GLU A 398 -6.03 14.11 2.36
CA GLU A 398 -4.85 13.59 3.05
C GLU A 398 -4.12 12.54 2.22
N PRO A 399 -2.78 12.33 2.42
CA PRO A 399 -1.96 11.58 1.46
C PRO A 399 -2.10 10.05 1.51
N TRP A 400 -2.90 9.50 2.42
CA TRP A 400 -3.09 8.04 2.56
C TRP A 400 -4.19 7.48 1.66
N PRO A 401 -4.29 6.13 1.50
CA PRO A 401 -5.34 5.52 0.72
C PRO A 401 -6.72 5.75 1.33
N SER A 402 -7.73 5.94 0.50
CA SER A 402 -9.08 6.21 0.96
C SER A 402 -10.14 5.52 0.12
N HIS A 403 -11.26 5.21 0.75
CA HIS A 403 -12.40 4.51 0.21
C HIS A 403 -12.05 3.13 -0.38
N LEU A 404 -12.11 2.93 -1.70
CA LEU A 404 -11.74 1.68 -2.32
C LEU A 404 -10.31 1.77 -2.84
N TYR A 405 -9.40 0.98 -2.30
CA TYR A 405 -7.98 1.01 -2.60
C TYR A 405 -7.56 -0.19 -3.43
N PHE A 406 -6.89 0.06 -4.55
CA PHE A 406 -6.19 -0.97 -5.32
C PHE A 406 -4.73 -1.03 -4.89
N GLU A 407 -4.33 -2.15 -4.28
CA GLU A 407 -2.96 -2.40 -3.92
C GLU A 407 -2.17 -2.86 -5.15
N ASP A 408 -1.07 -2.18 -5.44
CA ASP A 408 -0.01 -2.60 -6.36
C ASP A 408 -0.48 -3.10 -7.75
N LEU A 409 -1.27 -2.30 -8.45
CA LEU A 409 -1.59 -2.58 -9.84
C LEU A 409 -0.32 -2.60 -10.70
N ASN A 410 -0.20 -3.61 -11.56
CA ASN A 410 0.98 -3.86 -12.37
C ASN A 410 0.62 -4.29 -13.79
N GLY A 411 1.61 -4.62 -14.63
CA GLY A 411 1.40 -5.02 -16.03
C GLY A 411 0.65 -6.34 -16.21
N GLU A 412 0.57 -7.16 -15.16
CA GLU A 412 -0.15 -8.45 -15.14
C GLU A 412 -1.56 -8.34 -14.52
N SER A 413 -1.98 -7.16 -14.08
CA SER A 413 -3.34 -6.95 -13.59
C SER A 413 -4.38 -7.18 -14.68
N GLU A 414 -5.45 -7.94 -14.37
CA GLU A 414 -6.58 -8.18 -15.28
C GLU A 414 -7.49 -6.94 -15.30
N PHE A 415 -7.28 -6.05 -16.26
CA PHE A 415 -8.01 -4.78 -16.36
C PHE A 415 -9.51 -4.93 -16.58
N GLY A 416 -9.98 -6.10 -17.02
CA GLY A 416 -11.41 -6.40 -17.07
C GLY A 416 -12.03 -6.54 -15.69
N LEU A 417 -11.27 -7.03 -14.69
CA LEU A 417 -11.69 -7.06 -13.29
C LEU A 417 -11.60 -5.67 -12.65
N VAL A 418 -10.52 -4.93 -12.93
CA VAL A 418 -10.37 -3.55 -12.46
C VAL A 418 -11.54 -2.68 -12.95
N GLU A 419 -11.94 -2.82 -14.23
CA GLU A 419 -13.10 -2.13 -14.80
C GLU A 419 -14.40 -2.49 -14.07
N LEU A 420 -14.61 -3.78 -13.79
CA LEU A 420 -15.80 -4.26 -13.09
C LEU A 420 -15.92 -3.64 -11.69
N ILE A 421 -14.79 -3.55 -10.98
CA ILE A 421 -14.71 -2.96 -9.64
C ILE A 421 -14.92 -1.44 -9.71
N LEU A 422 -14.21 -0.73 -10.60
CA LEU A 422 -14.34 0.71 -10.79
C LEU A 422 -15.77 1.10 -11.17
N LYS A 423 -16.45 0.26 -11.95
CA LYS A 423 -17.86 0.50 -12.31
C LYS A 423 -18.75 0.61 -11.06
N GLN A 424 -18.51 -0.20 -10.01
CA GLN A 424 -19.28 -0.09 -8.75
C GLN A 424 -19.06 1.27 -8.08
N VAL A 425 -17.83 1.80 -8.15
CA VAL A 425 -17.50 3.12 -7.60
C VAL A 425 -18.18 4.24 -8.42
N TYR A 426 -18.10 4.19 -9.74
CA TYR A 426 -18.68 5.22 -10.62
C TYR A 426 -20.22 5.20 -10.63
N ASP A 427 -20.84 4.03 -10.47
CA ASP A 427 -22.29 3.87 -10.40
C ASP A 427 -22.85 4.16 -8.99
N CYS A 428 -21.98 4.39 -7.98
CA CYS A 428 -22.39 4.66 -6.61
C CYS A 428 -23.11 6.02 -6.53
N PRO A 429 -24.30 6.08 -5.93
CA PRO A 429 -24.96 7.37 -5.67
C PRO A 429 -24.13 8.23 -4.71
N LYS A 430 -24.25 9.56 -4.85
CA LYS A 430 -23.57 10.51 -3.96
C LYS A 430 -23.85 10.22 -2.49
N ILE A 431 -22.89 10.55 -1.64
CA ILE A 431 -22.99 10.48 -0.20
C ILE A 431 -23.98 11.57 0.26
N SER A 432 -25.03 11.14 0.93
CA SER A 432 -26.08 12.04 1.44
C SER A 432 -25.94 12.16 2.95
N ARG A 433 -25.52 13.31 3.43
CA ARG A 433 -25.48 13.62 4.86
C ARG A 433 -26.68 14.49 5.25
N PRO A 434 -27.24 14.31 6.45
CA PRO A 434 -28.21 15.28 6.99
C PRO A 434 -27.54 16.65 6.98
N THR A 435 -28.20 17.64 6.41
CA THR A 435 -27.81 19.05 6.58
C THR A 435 -28.05 19.42 8.04
N ASN A 436 -26.97 19.60 8.80
CA ASN A 436 -27.03 20.20 10.14
C ASN A 436 -27.42 21.68 10.06
#